data_6fa2de5025088e17e115298206f039f7
#
_entry.id   6fa2de5025088e17e115298206f039f7
#
_cell.length_a   1.000
_cell.length_b   1.000
_cell.length_c   1.000
_cell.angle_alpha   90.00
_cell.angle_beta   90.00
_cell.angle_gamma   90.00
#
_symmetry.space_group_name_H-M   'P 1'
#
loop_
_entity.id
_entity.type
_entity.pdbx_description
1 polymer ?
#
loop_
_entity_poly.entity_id
_entity_poly.type
_entity_poly.pdbx_seq_one_letter_code
_entity_poly.pdbx_strand_id
1 'polypeptide(L)'
;MSTPTTATTFTFRPLDPLRDGELLHSWVTHPKAAHWMMQGAGPEEVERAYREIAADEHHHALLGLGEDGEPAFLMEYYDPAHRELAGLYEPEPGDVGMHFLTPATDTPVHGFTRAVITAVVAHLFEDPAARRIVVEPDVHNTAVHALNEFVGFVPAGEIQKPEKTALLSFCTRERFQKAVATV
;
A
#
# COMPACT_ATOMS: atom_id res chain seq x y z
N MET A 1 -10.67 10.31 -32.04
CA MET A 1 -10.38 8.87 -31.83
C MET A 1 -9.62 8.76 -30.53
N SER A 2 -10.31 8.42 -29.43
CA SER A 2 -9.66 8.21 -28.14
C SER A 2 -8.98 6.85 -28.17
N THR A 3 -7.67 6.84 -28.03
CA THR A 3 -6.89 5.60 -27.85
C THR A 3 -7.37 4.94 -26.58
N PRO A 4 -7.74 3.66 -26.58
CA PRO A 4 -8.05 2.98 -25.33
C PRO A 4 -6.80 3.00 -24.47
N THR A 5 -6.90 3.59 -23.29
CA THR A 5 -5.87 3.46 -22.25
C THR A 5 -5.83 1.98 -21.88
N THR A 6 -4.81 1.29 -22.32
CA THR A 6 -4.56 -0.10 -21.91
C THR A 6 -4.45 -0.07 -20.39
N ALA A 7 -5.36 -0.73 -19.72
CA ALA A 7 -5.29 -0.86 -18.27
C ALA A 7 -3.98 -1.57 -17.93
N THR A 8 -3.10 -0.88 -17.20
CA THR A 8 -1.84 -1.46 -16.73
C THR A 8 -2.18 -2.64 -15.81
N THR A 9 -1.80 -3.83 -16.21
CA THR A 9 -2.06 -5.07 -15.45
C THR A 9 -0.85 -5.39 -14.60
N PHE A 10 -1.07 -5.67 -13.32
CA PHE A 10 -0.03 -6.10 -12.40
C PHE A 10 -0.33 -7.52 -11.90
N THR A 11 0.73 -8.27 -11.63
CA THR A 11 0.67 -9.52 -10.88
C THR A 11 1.37 -9.35 -9.54
N PHE A 12 1.07 -10.22 -8.57
CA PHE A 12 1.63 -10.10 -7.23
C PHE A 12 2.40 -11.36 -6.87
N ARG A 13 3.50 -11.21 -6.17
CA ARG A 13 4.22 -12.30 -5.53
C ARG A 13 4.66 -11.95 -4.12
N PRO A 14 4.80 -12.95 -3.23
CA PRO A 14 5.43 -12.73 -1.94
C PRO A 14 6.82 -12.11 -2.10
N LEU A 15 7.15 -11.16 -1.23
CA LEU A 15 8.47 -10.61 -1.13
C LEU A 15 9.39 -11.63 -0.46
N ASP A 16 10.57 -11.84 -1.05
CA ASP A 16 11.64 -12.65 -0.47
C ASP A 16 12.75 -11.72 0.04
N PRO A 17 12.92 -11.57 1.37
CA PRO A 17 13.88 -10.62 1.92
C PRO A 17 15.33 -10.86 1.50
N LEU A 18 15.70 -12.12 1.22
CA LEU A 18 17.04 -12.47 0.76
C LEU A 18 17.25 -12.13 -0.72
N ARG A 19 16.28 -12.48 -1.54
CA ARG A 19 16.32 -12.26 -2.99
C ARG A 19 16.15 -10.79 -3.34
N ASP A 20 15.21 -10.12 -2.67
CA ASP A 20 14.75 -8.79 -3.01
C ASP A 20 15.41 -7.69 -2.14
N GLY A 21 16.31 -8.04 -1.22
CA GLY A 21 16.85 -7.13 -0.19
C GLY A 21 17.54 -5.89 -0.75
N GLU A 22 18.33 -6.03 -1.80
CA GLU A 22 19.02 -4.88 -2.45
C GLU A 22 18.01 -3.92 -3.11
N LEU A 23 17.04 -4.48 -3.82
CA LEU A 23 15.96 -3.71 -4.43
C LEU A 23 15.15 -2.95 -3.36
N LEU A 24 14.73 -3.65 -2.32
CA LEU A 24 13.98 -3.06 -1.21
C LEU A 24 14.74 -1.92 -0.55
N HIS A 25 16.02 -2.17 -0.22
CA HIS A 25 16.85 -1.14 0.38
C HIS A 25 16.88 0.13 -0.49
N SER A 26 17.08 -0.02 -1.81
CA SER A 26 17.09 1.12 -2.74
C SER A 26 15.76 1.89 -2.77
N TRP A 27 14.64 1.20 -2.57
CA TRP A 27 13.31 1.82 -2.60
C TRP A 27 12.93 2.49 -1.29
N VAL A 28 13.05 1.77 -0.16
CA VAL A 28 12.57 2.25 1.15
C VAL A 28 13.46 3.32 1.77
N THR A 29 14.73 3.38 1.39
CA THR A 29 15.67 4.41 1.86
C THR A 29 15.72 5.66 0.97
N HIS A 30 15.07 5.62 -0.20
CA HIS A 30 15.04 6.76 -1.09
C HIS A 30 14.31 7.97 -0.46
N PRO A 31 14.78 9.22 -0.67
CA PRO A 31 14.12 10.43 -0.11
C PRO A 31 12.62 10.54 -0.43
N LYS A 32 12.17 10.07 -1.59
CA LYS A 32 10.75 9.99 -1.95
C LYS A 32 9.93 9.06 -1.06
N ALA A 33 10.56 8.11 -0.40
CA ALA A 33 9.94 7.17 0.53
C ALA A 33 9.93 7.68 1.98
N ALA A 34 9.96 9.00 2.22
CA ALA A 34 10.02 9.60 3.56
C ALA A 34 8.96 9.05 4.50
N HIS A 35 7.76 8.83 4.01
CA HIS A 35 6.64 8.28 4.78
C HIS A 35 6.80 6.79 5.15
N TRP A 36 7.77 6.10 4.54
CA TRP A 36 8.13 4.71 4.88
C TRP A 36 9.03 4.60 6.09
N MET A 37 9.66 5.73 6.47
CA MET A 37 10.47 5.91 7.70
C MET A 37 11.69 4.99 7.83
N MET A 38 12.30 4.61 6.70
CA MET A 38 13.50 3.78 6.65
C MET A 38 14.70 4.46 5.97
N GLN A 39 14.70 5.78 5.80
CA GLN A 39 15.72 6.50 5.04
C GLN A 39 17.15 6.34 5.54
N GLY A 40 17.34 6.13 6.84
CA GLY A 40 18.67 5.91 7.44
C GLY A 40 19.04 4.45 7.63
N ALA A 41 18.18 3.52 7.21
CA ALA A 41 18.37 2.09 7.45
C ALA A 41 19.47 1.52 6.54
N GLY A 42 20.33 0.68 7.10
CA GLY A 42 21.31 -0.09 6.32
C GLY A 42 20.65 -1.31 5.64
N PRO A 43 21.35 -1.94 4.66
CA PRO A 43 20.82 -3.11 3.95
C PRO A 43 20.41 -4.27 4.89
N GLU A 44 21.23 -4.56 5.90
CA GLU A 44 20.96 -5.61 6.88
C GLU A 44 19.75 -5.30 7.77
N GLU A 45 19.52 -4.03 8.05
CA GLU A 45 18.38 -3.57 8.83
C GLU A 45 17.07 -3.72 8.04
N VAL A 46 17.10 -3.34 6.76
CA VAL A 46 15.96 -3.54 5.85
C VAL A 46 15.65 -5.03 5.68
N GLU A 47 16.68 -5.85 5.42
CA GLU A 47 16.51 -7.30 5.28
C GLU A 47 15.90 -7.90 6.55
N ARG A 48 16.40 -7.53 7.73
CA ARG A 48 15.87 -8.00 9.02
C ARG A 48 14.39 -7.62 9.20
N ALA A 49 14.03 -6.36 8.93
CA ALA A 49 12.65 -5.90 9.05
C ALA A 49 11.69 -6.71 8.17
N TYR A 50 12.08 -7.00 6.93
CA TYR A 50 11.24 -7.80 6.03
C TYR A 50 11.25 -9.31 6.33
N ARG A 51 12.30 -9.82 6.97
CA ARG A 51 12.29 -11.18 7.54
C ARG A 51 11.31 -11.31 8.70
N GLU A 52 11.22 -10.28 9.54
CA GLU A 52 10.24 -10.24 10.63
C GLU A 52 8.81 -10.22 10.07
N ILE A 53 8.55 -9.41 9.02
CA ILE A 53 7.26 -9.42 8.33
C ILE A 53 6.97 -10.81 7.71
N ALA A 54 7.95 -11.42 7.05
CA ALA A 54 7.77 -12.74 6.44
C ALA A 54 7.47 -13.87 7.44
N ALA A 55 7.89 -13.71 8.71
CA ALA A 55 7.64 -14.64 9.80
C ALA A 55 6.33 -14.34 10.56
N ASP A 56 5.65 -13.26 10.24
CA ASP A 56 4.47 -12.77 10.95
C ASP A 56 3.18 -13.26 10.27
N GLU A 57 2.29 -13.84 11.04
CA GLU A 57 0.98 -14.29 10.55
C GLU A 57 -0.03 -13.14 10.31
N HIS A 58 0.25 -11.96 10.86
CA HIS A 58 -0.64 -10.79 10.80
C HIS A 58 -0.12 -9.67 9.90
N HIS A 59 1.04 -9.83 9.26
CA HIS A 59 1.65 -8.83 8.40
C HIS A 59 2.30 -9.49 7.18
N HIS A 60 2.03 -8.98 6.01
CA HIS A 60 2.49 -9.55 4.75
C HIS A 60 3.06 -8.46 3.84
N ALA A 61 4.10 -8.79 3.10
CA ALA A 61 4.70 -7.94 2.09
C ALA A 61 4.72 -8.64 0.73
N LEU A 62 4.27 -7.94 -0.31
CA LEU A 62 4.23 -8.41 -1.69
C LEU A 62 4.95 -7.42 -2.60
N LEU A 63 5.51 -7.92 -3.68
CA LEU A 63 5.91 -7.11 -4.82
C LEU A 63 4.85 -7.20 -5.91
N GLY A 64 4.40 -6.04 -6.40
CA GLY A 64 3.65 -5.95 -7.64
C GLY A 64 4.59 -5.95 -8.83
N LEU A 65 4.33 -6.82 -9.80
CA LEU A 65 5.13 -6.97 -11.01
C LEU A 65 4.42 -6.34 -12.20
N GLY A 66 5.16 -5.63 -13.03
CA GLY A 66 4.67 -5.11 -14.30
C GLY A 66 4.42 -6.21 -15.35
N GLU A 67 3.96 -5.82 -16.52
CA GLU A 67 3.71 -6.74 -17.64
C GLU A 67 4.99 -7.44 -18.14
N ASP A 68 6.14 -6.85 -17.91
CA ASP A 68 7.47 -7.41 -18.18
C ASP A 68 7.93 -8.43 -17.12
N GLY A 69 7.16 -8.61 -16.06
CA GLY A 69 7.49 -9.47 -14.92
C GLY A 69 8.47 -8.86 -13.91
N GLU A 70 8.90 -7.61 -14.11
CA GLU A 70 9.81 -6.93 -13.20
C GLU A 70 9.06 -6.25 -12.04
N PRO A 71 9.70 -6.15 -10.85
CA PRO A 71 9.12 -5.45 -9.71
C PRO A 71 8.83 -3.98 -10.01
N ALA A 72 7.59 -3.57 -9.82
CA ALA A 72 7.10 -2.24 -10.13
C ALA A 72 6.72 -1.43 -8.88
N PHE A 73 6.30 -2.10 -7.82
CA PHE A 73 5.96 -1.47 -6.54
C PHE A 73 5.97 -2.48 -5.39
N LEU A 74 6.02 -1.96 -4.17
CA LEU A 74 5.91 -2.70 -2.93
C LEU A 74 4.52 -2.47 -2.33
N MET A 75 3.90 -3.51 -1.77
CA MET A 75 2.73 -3.37 -0.92
C MET A 75 2.89 -4.20 0.35
N GLU A 76 2.31 -3.70 1.42
CA GLU A 76 2.15 -4.40 2.68
C GLU A 76 0.68 -4.40 3.07
N TYR A 77 0.21 -5.50 3.66
CA TYR A 77 -1.11 -5.55 4.28
C TYR A 77 -1.03 -6.29 5.61
N TYR A 78 -1.89 -5.94 6.53
CA TYR A 78 -1.82 -6.42 7.90
C TYR A 78 -3.20 -6.48 8.56
N ASP A 79 -3.28 -7.28 9.63
CA ASP A 79 -4.43 -7.27 10.52
C ASP A 79 -4.34 -6.05 11.47
N PRO A 80 -5.22 -5.04 11.34
CA PRO A 80 -5.13 -3.83 12.13
C PRO A 80 -5.42 -4.04 13.62
N ALA A 81 -6.05 -5.14 14.01
CA ALA A 81 -6.25 -5.47 15.43
C ALA A 81 -4.96 -5.93 16.11
N HIS A 82 -3.98 -6.44 15.35
CA HIS A 82 -2.74 -7.02 15.86
C HIS A 82 -1.48 -6.23 15.49
N ARG A 83 -1.59 -5.27 14.58
CA ARG A 83 -0.45 -4.49 14.07
C ARG A 83 -0.68 -2.99 14.23
N GLU A 84 -0.12 -2.19 13.39
CA GLU A 84 0.09 -0.74 13.47
C GLU A 84 -1.08 0.11 14.01
N LEU A 85 -2.30 -0.35 13.84
CA LEU A 85 -3.51 0.35 14.29
C LEU A 85 -4.12 -0.23 15.58
N ALA A 86 -3.47 -1.23 16.20
CA ALA A 86 -3.96 -1.84 17.43
C ALA A 86 -4.13 -0.80 18.54
N GLY A 87 -5.34 -0.73 19.09
CA GLY A 87 -5.68 0.23 20.14
C GLY A 87 -5.92 1.68 19.70
N LEU A 88 -5.81 2.00 18.41
CA LEU A 88 -6.02 3.34 17.87
C LEU A 88 -7.43 3.57 17.30
N TYR A 89 -8.14 2.49 17.00
CA TYR A 89 -9.56 2.51 16.62
C TYR A 89 -10.20 1.17 16.98
N GLU A 90 -11.52 1.04 16.80
CA GLU A 90 -12.24 -0.22 17.03
C GLU A 90 -12.28 -1.04 15.72
N PRO A 91 -11.46 -2.10 15.57
CA PRO A 91 -11.44 -2.92 14.37
C PRO A 91 -12.73 -3.73 14.21
N GLU A 92 -13.19 -3.88 12.97
CA GLU A 92 -14.29 -4.78 12.62
C GLU A 92 -13.76 -6.07 11.97
N PRO A 93 -14.47 -7.19 12.10
CA PRO A 93 -14.12 -8.42 11.40
C PRO A 93 -14.05 -8.19 9.88
N GLY A 94 -12.90 -8.53 9.27
CA GLY A 94 -12.66 -8.33 7.84
C GLY A 94 -12.01 -6.98 7.51
N ASP A 95 -11.56 -6.23 8.51
CA ASP A 95 -10.66 -5.09 8.29
C ASP A 95 -9.28 -5.56 7.87
N VAL A 96 -8.73 -4.91 6.84
CA VAL A 96 -7.37 -5.13 6.35
C VAL A 96 -6.66 -3.79 6.23
N GLY A 97 -5.58 -3.60 6.99
CA GLY A 97 -4.70 -2.45 6.85
C GLY A 97 -3.77 -2.61 5.65
N MET A 98 -3.38 -1.53 4.99
CA MET A 98 -2.45 -1.60 3.87
C MET A 98 -1.57 -0.37 3.74
N HIS A 99 -0.37 -0.60 3.20
CA HIS A 99 0.55 0.41 2.70
C HIS A 99 1.02 0.03 1.30
N PHE A 100 1.42 0.99 0.49
CA PHE A 100 2.11 0.72 -0.75
C PHE A 100 3.16 1.80 -1.05
N LEU A 101 4.20 1.43 -1.77
CA LEU A 101 5.29 2.30 -2.18
C LEU A 101 5.55 2.13 -3.67
N THR A 102 5.44 3.22 -4.42
CA THR A 102 5.93 3.30 -5.80
C THR A 102 7.36 3.82 -5.79
N PRO A 103 8.33 3.14 -6.43
CA PRO A 103 9.71 3.57 -6.42
C PRO A 103 9.91 4.92 -7.12
N ALA A 104 10.98 5.60 -6.76
CA ALA A 104 11.41 6.79 -7.50
C ALA A 104 11.81 6.40 -8.93
N THR A 105 11.49 7.26 -9.88
CA THR A 105 11.84 7.07 -11.30
C THR A 105 12.13 8.41 -11.95
N ASP A 106 13.08 8.40 -12.89
CA ASP A 106 13.38 9.55 -13.75
C ASP A 106 12.46 9.63 -14.98
N THR A 107 11.68 8.57 -15.21
CA THR A 107 10.72 8.44 -16.30
C THR A 107 9.31 8.18 -15.79
N PRO A 108 8.65 9.17 -15.16
CA PRO A 108 7.32 8.97 -14.59
C PRO A 108 6.29 8.70 -15.68
N VAL A 109 5.47 7.65 -15.46
CA VAL A 109 4.34 7.32 -16.33
C VAL A 109 3.07 7.95 -15.76
N HIS A 110 2.36 8.71 -16.57
CA HIS A 110 1.10 9.32 -16.16
C HIS A 110 0.07 8.27 -15.74
N GLY A 111 -0.53 8.46 -14.59
CA GLY A 111 -1.55 7.54 -14.06
C GLY A 111 -0.99 6.28 -13.37
N PHE A 112 0.33 6.06 -13.36
CA PHE A 112 0.94 4.86 -12.78
C PHE A 112 0.51 4.63 -11.32
N THR A 113 0.62 5.65 -10.46
CA THR A 113 0.26 5.50 -9.03
C THR A 113 -1.24 5.22 -8.83
N ARG A 114 -2.11 5.75 -9.71
CA ARG A 114 -3.53 5.42 -9.71
C ARG A 114 -3.77 3.96 -10.11
N ALA A 115 -3.06 3.48 -11.13
CA ALA A 115 -3.12 2.07 -11.52
C ALA A 115 -2.65 1.16 -10.39
N VAL A 116 -1.56 1.53 -9.69
CA VAL A 116 -1.03 0.77 -8.55
C VAL A 116 -2.04 0.69 -7.42
N ILE A 117 -2.57 1.81 -6.92
CA ILE A 117 -3.54 1.76 -5.80
C ILE A 117 -4.81 0.99 -6.19
N THR A 118 -5.26 1.13 -7.43
CA THR A 118 -6.41 0.36 -7.93
C THR A 118 -6.12 -1.15 -7.91
N ALA A 119 -4.94 -1.57 -8.37
CA ALA A 119 -4.53 -2.97 -8.37
C ALA A 119 -4.36 -3.51 -6.94
N VAL A 120 -3.76 -2.74 -6.03
CA VAL A 120 -3.60 -3.11 -4.62
C VAL A 120 -4.95 -3.35 -3.96
N VAL A 121 -5.87 -2.41 -4.07
CA VAL A 121 -7.21 -2.53 -3.47
C VAL A 121 -8.00 -3.68 -4.09
N ALA A 122 -7.92 -3.86 -5.42
CA ALA A 122 -8.54 -4.98 -6.11
C ALA A 122 -8.00 -6.32 -5.61
N HIS A 123 -6.68 -6.45 -5.50
CA HIS A 123 -6.02 -7.67 -5.00
C HIS A 123 -6.46 -8.02 -3.57
N LEU A 124 -6.51 -7.04 -2.67
CA LEU A 124 -6.96 -7.28 -1.29
C LEU A 124 -8.43 -7.72 -1.24
N PHE A 125 -9.26 -7.23 -2.14
CA PHE A 125 -10.65 -7.65 -2.24
C PHE A 125 -10.86 -8.97 -3.01
N GLU A 126 -9.83 -9.62 -3.54
CA GLU A 126 -9.93 -11.02 -4.03
C GLU A 126 -10.25 -11.98 -2.88
N ASP A 127 -9.75 -11.70 -1.67
CA ASP A 127 -10.14 -12.43 -0.48
C ASP A 127 -11.60 -12.07 -0.08
N PRO A 128 -12.53 -13.02 -0.11
CA PRO A 128 -13.92 -12.76 0.29
C PRO A 128 -14.06 -12.41 1.77
N ALA A 129 -13.09 -12.72 2.61
CA ALA A 129 -13.07 -12.36 4.02
C ALA A 129 -12.74 -10.88 4.23
N ALA A 130 -12.03 -10.23 3.30
CA ALA A 130 -11.75 -8.81 3.34
C ALA A 130 -13.03 -8.01 3.07
N ARG A 131 -13.51 -7.30 4.07
CA ARG A 131 -14.76 -6.51 4.00
C ARG A 131 -14.49 -5.02 3.85
N ARG A 132 -13.43 -4.55 4.52
CA ARG A 132 -13.09 -3.13 4.60
C ARG A 132 -11.58 -2.96 4.63
N ILE A 133 -11.04 -2.11 3.76
CA ILE A 133 -9.63 -1.74 3.76
C ILE A 133 -9.46 -0.46 4.56
N VAL A 134 -8.42 -0.41 5.38
CA VAL A 134 -8.11 0.67 6.31
C VAL A 134 -6.76 1.28 5.94
N VAL A 135 -6.70 2.60 5.90
CA VAL A 135 -5.46 3.35 5.70
C VAL A 135 -5.35 4.51 6.69
N GLU A 136 -4.13 4.92 6.99
CA GLU A 136 -3.85 5.96 7.99
C GLU A 136 -2.68 6.87 7.54
N PRO A 137 -2.77 7.50 6.35
CA PRO A 137 -1.74 8.41 5.89
C PRO A 137 -1.63 9.65 6.79
N ASP A 138 -0.43 10.25 6.81
CA ASP A 138 -0.22 11.53 7.46
C ASP A 138 -1.25 12.57 6.96
N VAL A 139 -1.82 13.36 7.88
CA VAL A 139 -2.83 14.39 7.55
C VAL A 139 -2.33 15.41 6.51
N HIS A 140 -1.02 15.62 6.43
CA HIS A 140 -0.40 16.56 5.49
C HIS A 140 -0.11 15.94 4.12
N ASN A 141 -0.25 14.61 3.96
CA ASN A 141 0.00 13.93 2.69
C ASN A 141 -1.22 14.03 1.75
N THR A 142 -1.48 15.23 1.26
CA THR A 142 -2.64 15.53 0.41
C THR A 142 -2.68 14.73 -0.89
N ALA A 143 -1.51 14.38 -1.44
CA ALA A 143 -1.42 13.58 -2.65
C ALA A 143 -1.98 12.16 -2.44
N VAL A 144 -1.68 11.55 -1.30
CA VAL A 144 -2.21 10.21 -0.95
C VAL A 144 -3.69 10.28 -0.60
N HIS A 145 -4.15 11.38 0.04
CA HIS A 145 -5.59 11.56 0.28
C HIS A 145 -6.39 11.58 -1.03
N ALA A 146 -5.91 12.29 -2.05
CA ALA A 146 -6.55 12.33 -3.37
C ALA A 146 -6.54 10.95 -4.06
N LEU A 147 -5.48 10.14 -3.89
CA LEU A 147 -5.43 8.77 -4.40
C LEU A 147 -6.42 7.85 -3.67
N ASN A 148 -6.51 7.96 -2.36
CA ASN A 148 -7.45 7.19 -1.56
C ASN A 148 -8.90 7.51 -1.95
N GLU A 149 -9.25 8.78 -2.07
CA GLU A 149 -10.58 9.21 -2.53
C GLU A 149 -10.90 8.66 -3.92
N PHE A 150 -9.92 8.66 -4.84
CA PHE A 150 -10.07 8.15 -6.20
C PHE A 150 -10.53 6.68 -6.24
N VAL A 151 -10.07 5.82 -5.31
CA VAL A 151 -10.47 4.41 -5.23
C VAL A 151 -11.59 4.13 -4.22
N GLY A 152 -12.19 5.17 -3.63
CA GLY A 152 -13.40 5.06 -2.81
C GLY A 152 -13.19 5.04 -1.30
N PHE A 153 -12.00 5.39 -0.79
CA PHE A 153 -11.81 5.61 0.65
C PHE A 153 -12.58 6.84 1.13
N VAL A 154 -13.09 6.75 2.33
CA VAL A 154 -13.80 7.83 3.03
C VAL A 154 -13.14 8.07 4.37
N PRO A 155 -12.76 9.34 4.67
CA PRO A 155 -12.22 9.71 5.96
C PRO A 155 -13.21 9.43 7.10
N ALA A 156 -12.68 8.94 8.22
CA ALA A 156 -13.44 8.65 9.44
C ALA A 156 -13.00 9.51 10.64
N GLY A 157 -11.81 10.11 10.57
CA GLY A 157 -11.29 10.97 11.63
C GLY A 157 -9.78 10.90 11.74
N GLU A 158 -9.23 11.77 12.59
CA GLU A 158 -7.80 11.80 12.88
C GLU A 158 -7.47 10.90 14.06
N ILE A 159 -6.33 10.21 13.96
CA ILE A 159 -5.72 9.43 15.04
C ILE A 159 -4.31 9.91 15.32
N GLN A 160 -3.90 9.84 16.59
CA GLN A 160 -2.55 10.21 17.01
C GLN A 160 -1.69 8.95 17.04
N LYS A 161 -0.63 8.93 16.22
CA LYS A 161 0.44 7.96 16.29
C LYS A 161 1.69 8.61 16.88
N PRO A 162 2.64 7.84 17.41
CA PRO A 162 3.86 8.44 18.00
C PRO A 162 4.63 9.33 17.01
N GLU A 163 4.62 8.97 15.74
CA GLU A 163 5.39 9.62 14.67
C GLU A 163 4.60 10.67 13.87
N LYS A 164 3.26 10.66 13.92
CA LYS A 164 2.41 11.53 13.08
C LYS A 164 0.97 11.61 13.59
N THR A 165 0.26 12.67 13.18
CA THR A 165 -1.20 12.68 13.14
C THR A 165 -1.63 12.09 11.81
N ALA A 166 -2.47 11.05 11.84
CA ALA A 166 -2.90 10.33 10.66
C ALA A 166 -4.40 10.48 10.42
N LEU A 167 -4.81 10.51 9.15
CA LEU A 167 -6.21 10.50 8.74
C LEU A 167 -6.67 9.07 8.50
N LEU A 168 -7.40 8.52 9.47
CA LEU A 168 -8.01 7.20 9.33
C LEU A 168 -9.08 7.23 8.26
N SER A 169 -8.98 6.33 7.29
CA SER A 169 -9.94 6.25 6.18
C SER A 169 -10.27 4.79 5.86
N PHE A 170 -11.49 4.56 5.41
CA PHE A 170 -12.01 3.23 5.11
C PHE A 170 -12.54 3.13 3.69
N CYS A 171 -12.31 1.98 3.05
CA CYS A 171 -12.91 1.63 1.78
C CYS A 171 -13.60 0.26 1.88
N THR A 172 -14.91 0.21 1.65
CA THR A 172 -15.63 -1.04 1.51
C THR A 172 -15.55 -1.56 0.08
N ARG A 173 -15.76 -2.85 -0.12
CA ARG A 173 -15.82 -3.48 -1.45
C ARG A 173 -16.79 -2.75 -2.39
N GLU A 174 -17.98 -2.40 -1.90
CA GLU A 174 -19.00 -1.69 -2.67
C GLU A 174 -18.51 -0.29 -3.12
N ARG A 175 -17.88 0.46 -2.21
CA ARG A 175 -17.31 1.79 -2.52
C ARG A 175 -16.24 1.71 -3.59
N PHE A 176 -15.32 0.74 -3.45
CA PHE A 176 -14.29 0.50 -4.45
C PHE A 176 -14.89 0.18 -5.81
N GLN A 177 -15.82 -0.79 -5.89
CA GLN A 177 -16.47 -1.16 -7.15
C GLN A 177 -17.17 0.03 -7.81
N LYS A 178 -17.85 0.86 -7.02
CA LYS A 178 -18.50 2.07 -7.53
C LYS A 178 -17.49 3.11 -8.04
N ALA A 179 -16.39 3.33 -7.31
CA ALA A 179 -15.37 4.29 -7.69
C ALA A 179 -14.69 3.91 -9.03
N VAL A 180 -14.29 2.63 -9.18
CA VAL A 180 -13.59 2.17 -10.39
C VAL A 180 -14.51 1.98 -11.59
N ALA A 181 -15.83 1.79 -11.40
CA ALA A 181 -16.79 1.72 -12.49
C ALA A 181 -17.06 3.09 -13.16
N THR A 182 -16.61 4.18 -12.54
CA THR A 182 -16.85 5.57 -13.00
C THR A 182 -15.63 6.10 -13.79
N VAL A 183 -14.54 5.35 -13.87
CA VAL A 183 -13.30 5.67 -14.58
C VAL A 183 -13.27 4.95 -15.92
#